data_d7e2fd7c1f80d5fcec5a03540c9aaf9f
#
_entry.id   d7e2fd7c1f80d5fcec5a03540c9aaf9f
#
_cell.length_a   1.000
_cell.length_b   1.000
_cell.length_c   1.000
_cell.angle_alpha   90.00
_cell.angle_beta   90.00
_cell.angle_gamma   90.00
#
_symmetry.space_group_name_H-M   'P 1'
#
loop_
_entity.id
_entity.type
_entity.pdbx_description
1 polymer ?
#
loop_
_entity_poly.entity_id
_entity_poly.type
_entity_poly.pdbx_seq_one_letter_code
_entity_poly.pdbx_strand_id
1 'polypeptide(L)'
;MAAGLIAASERTLGGHRRFRIEDDAGNHERKVVGYARVSSYDQKEYLQRQIVRLRNAGCDEVVSDIGSGLNGKKPGLKSLLTKLLFGKIARPVVTHEDRLLRFGVDLIRQLCRFVKTELKMLMLPPEKTFEEELAKDVITLMTVFCARLYGRRSRKAKSRTASEEKLGNSDENKLESNTVSNGLCSTIR
;
A
#
# COMPACT_ATOMS: atom_id res chain seq x y z
N MET A 1 25.86 -18.46 -1.21
CA MET A 1 24.89 -18.35 -2.30
C MET A 1 25.56 -17.62 -3.44
N ALA A 2 25.86 -18.30 -4.53
CA ALA A 2 26.52 -17.71 -5.69
C ALA A 2 25.53 -16.82 -6.43
N ALA A 3 25.84 -15.53 -6.51
CA ALA A 3 25.12 -14.64 -7.41
C ALA A 3 25.38 -15.07 -8.84
N GLY A 4 24.33 -15.54 -9.53
CA GLY A 4 24.41 -15.94 -10.93
C GLY A 4 24.85 -14.74 -11.79
N LEU A 5 26.10 -14.74 -12.21
CA LEU A 5 26.63 -13.79 -13.17
C LEU A 5 25.99 -14.08 -14.53
N ILE A 6 25.23 -13.10 -15.04
CA ILE A 6 24.67 -13.18 -16.40
C ILE A 6 25.85 -13.09 -17.37
N ALA A 7 26.08 -14.13 -18.16
CA ALA A 7 27.12 -14.16 -19.21
C ALA A 7 26.72 -13.23 -20.36
N ALA A 8 27.64 -12.36 -20.80
CA ALA A 8 27.41 -11.51 -21.97
C ALA A 8 27.35 -12.38 -23.24
N SER A 9 26.25 -12.31 -23.98
CA SER A 9 26.03 -13.11 -25.20
C SER A 9 26.84 -12.62 -26.41
N GLU A 10 27.06 -11.31 -26.52
CA GLU A 10 27.78 -10.69 -27.65
C GLU A 10 28.53 -9.43 -27.20
N ARG A 11 29.60 -9.07 -27.95
CA ARG A 11 30.26 -7.76 -27.84
C ARG A 11 30.10 -6.99 -29.12
N THR A 12 29.75 -5.71 -29.02
CA THR A 12 29.73 -4.82 -30.19
C THR A 12 31.17 -4.51 -30.63
N LEU A 13 31.34 -4.04 -31.88
CA LEU A 13 32.63 -3.55 -32.39
C LEU A 13 33.29 -2.48 -31.49
N GLY A 14 32.49 -1.75 -30.70
CA GLY A 14 32.97 -0.79 -29.70
C GLY A 14 33.24 -1.39 -28.31
N GLY A 15 33.28 -2.70 -28.15
CA GLY A 15 33.62 -3.39 -26.91
C GLY A 15 32.49 -3.45 -25.85
N HIS A 16 31.32 -2.88 -26.11
CA HIS A 16 30.19 -2.91 -25.18
C HIS A 16 29.60 -4.31 -25.09
N ARG A 17 29.36 -4.78 -23.86
CA ARG A 17 28.71 -6.07 -23.62
C ARG A 17 27.23 -5.94 -23.90
N ARG A 18 26.71 -6.76 -24.80
CA ARG A 18 25.26 -6.97 -24.99
C ARG A 18 24.86 -8.22 -24.26
N PHE A 19 23.85 -8.07 -23.43
CA PHE A 19 23.17 -9.19 -22.80
C PHE A 19 21.93 -9.45 -23.65
N ARG A 20 21.86 -10.63 -24.26
CA ARG A 20 20.60 -11.08 -24.82
C ARG A 20 19.74 -11.38 -23.61
N ILE A 21 18.70 -10.57 -23.36
CA ILE A 21 17.58 -11.01 -22.56
C ILE A 21 16.94 -12.10 -23.44
N GLU A 22 17.49 -13.28 -23.41
CA GLU A 22 16.72 -14.44 -23.76
C GLU A 22 15.52 -14.29 -22.83
N ASP A 23 14.33 -14.19 -23.43
CA ASP A 23 13.12 -14.36 -22.68
C ASP A 23 13.38 -15.61 -21.84
N ASP A 24 13.63 -15.40 -20.55
CA ASP A 24 13.65 -16.44 -19.54
C ASP A 24 12.18 -16.88 -19.33
N ALA A 25 11.46 -16.91 -20.42
CA ALA A 25 10.36 -17.78 -20.75
C ALA A 25 10.93 -19.21 -20.84
N GLY A 26 11.91 -19.50 -19.94
CA GLY A 26 12.24 -20.86 -19.57
C GLY A 26 10.90 -21.45 -19.22
N ASN A 27 10.57 -22.51 -19.88
CA ASN A 27 9.40 -23.38 -19.80
C ASN A 27 9.01 -23.71 -18.34
N HIS A 28 8.84 -22.67 -17.53
CA HIS A 28 8.20 -22.72 -16.24
C HIS A 28 6.72 -22.83 -16.57
N GLU A 29 6.20 -24.01 -16.39
CA GLU A 29 4.78 -24.32 -16.47
C GLU A 29 4.02 -23.23 -15.68
N ARG A 30 3.44 -22.28 -16.44
CA ARG A 30 2.72 -21.13 -15.86
C ARG A 30 1.56 -21.67 -15.07
N LYS A 31 1.45 -21.32 -13.81
CA LYS A 31 0.41 -21.83 -12.90
C LYS A 31 -0.85 -20.97 -12.94
N VAL A 32 -1.98 -21.61 -12.77
CA VAL A 32 -3.25 -20.95 -12.48
C VAL A 32 -3.27 -20.66 -10.98
N VAL A 33 -3.22 -19.39 -10.61
CA VAL A 33 -3.10 -18.97 -9.21
C VAL A 33 -4.39 -18.30 -8.74
N GLY A 34 -5.02 -18.90 -7.72
CA GLY A 34 -6.17 -18.34 -7.04
C GLY A 34 -5.77 -17.34 -5.97
N TYR A 35 -6.58 -16.28 -5.77
CA TYR A 35 -6.41 -15.37 -4.65
C TYR A 35 -7.71 -15.26 -3.84
N ALA A 36 -7.57 -15.45 -2.52
CA ALA A 36 -8.67 -15.35 -1.56
C ALA A 36 -8.39 -14.27 -0.51
N ARG A 37 -9.41 -13.56 -0.06
CA ARG A 37 -9.26 -12.55 0.98
C ARG A 37 -10.52 -12.43 1.84
N VAL A 38 -10.29 -12.19 3.14
CA VAL A 38 -11.30 -11.73 4.09
C VAL A 38 -10.79 -10.52 4.84
N SER A 39 -11.69 -9.69 5.38
CA SER A 39 -11.32 -8.45 6.06
C SER A 39 -10.83 -8.65 7.49
N SER A 40 -11.26 -9.70 8.19
CA SER A 40 -10.92 -9.99 9.58
C SER A 40 -10.74 -11.47 9.86
N TYR A 41 -10.14 -11.79 11.01
CA TYR A 41 -9.89 -13.16 11.45
C TYR A 41 -11.17 -13.95 11.75
N ASP A 42 -12.25 -13.27 12.11
CA ASP A 42 -13.54 -13.91 12.42
C ASP A 42 -14.15 -14.57 11.19
N GLN A 43 -13.71 -14.17 10.01
CA GLN A 43 -14.18 -14.67 8.71
C GLN A 43 -13.34 -15.83 8.15
N LYS A 44 -12.61 -16.56 8.99
CA LYS A 44 -11.77 -17.69 8.54
C LYS A 44 -12.55 -18.77 7.79
N GLU A 45 -13.78 -19.05 8.19
CA GLU A 45 -14.63 -20.02 7.48
C GLU A 45 -14.93 -19.56 6.04
N TYR A 46 -15.19 -18.27 5.85
CA TYR A 46 -15.40 -17.71 4.50
C TYR A 46 -14.13 -17.80 3.66
N LEU A 47 -12.97 -17.55 4.28
CA LEU A 47 -11.68 -17.71 3.60
C LEU A 47 -11.50 -19.15 3.13
N GLN A 48 -11.78 -20.14 3.97
CA GLN A 48 -11.69 -21.56 3.60
C GLN A 48 -12.65 -21.91 2.46
N ARG A 49 -13.89 -21.42 2.49
CA ARG A 49 -14.85 -21.62 1.39
C ARG A 49 -14.32 -21.05 0.08
N GLN A 50 -13.74 -19.84 0.10
CA GLN A 50 -13.11 -19.25 -1.10
C GLN A 50 -11.97 -20.12 -1.61
N ILE A 51 -11.09 -20.60 -0.74
CA ILE A 51 -9.96 -21.48 -1.09
C ILE A 51 -10.46 -22.76 -1.76
N VAL A 52 -11.47 -23.43 -1.18
CA VAL A 52 -12.05 -24.63 -1.76
C VAL A 52 -12.65 -24.36 -3.13
N ARG A 53 -13.40 -23.26 -3.29
CA ARG A 53 -13.99 -22.86 -4.58
C ARG A 53 -12.93 -22.59 -5.65
N LEU A 54 -11.82 -21.93 -5.28
CA LEU A 54 -10.71 -21.68 -6.19
C LEU A 54 -10.00 -22.96 -6.61
N ARG A 55 -9.78 -23.88 -5.68
CA ARG A 55 -9.21 -25.21 -6.00
C ARG A 55 -10.11 -25.99 -6.93
N ASN A 56 -11.41 -26.01 -6.67
CA ASN A 56 -12.40 -26.68 -7.54
C ASN A 56 -12.48 -26.04 -8.93
N ALA A 57 -12.14 -24.75 -9.05
CA ALA A 57 -12.07 -24.04 -10.32
C ALA A 57 -10.77 -24.33 -11.12
N GLY A 58 -9.91 -25.23 -10.63
CA GLY A 58 -8.69 -25.62 -11.29
C GLY A 58 -7.48 -24.73 -11.00
N CYS A 59 -7.43 -24.10 -9.82
CA CYS A 59 -6.23 -23.36 -9.42
C CYS A 59 -5.18 -24.31 -8.86
N ASP A 60 -3.96 -24.27 -9.43
CA ASP A 60 -2.80 -25.06 -8.97
C ASP A 60 -2.29 -24.59 -7.61
N GLU A 61 -2.36 -23.27 -7.39
CA GLU A 61 -1.95 -22.63 -6.15
C GLU A 61 -3.01 -21.62 -5.71
N VAL A 62 -3.27 -21.54 -4.41
CA VAL A 62 -4.16 -20.52 -3.83
C VAL A 62 -3.41 -19.73 -2.78
N VAL A 63 -3.29 -18.43 -3.02
CA VAL A 63 -2.72 -17.44 -2.09
C VAL A 63 -3.84 -16.77 -1.33
N SER A 64 -3.67 -16.56 -0.03
CA SER A 64 -4.70 -15.95 0.80
C SER A 64 -4.16 -14.87 1.72
N ASP A 65 -4.96 -13.85 1.99
CA ASP A 65 -4.68 -12.76 2.92
C ASP A 65 -5.86 -12.50 3.86
N ILE A 66 -5.56 -12.00 5.05
CA ILE A 66 -6.53 -11.43 5.97
C ILE A 66 -6.25 -9.95 6.12
N GLY A 67 -7.23 -9.12 5.82
CA GLY A 67 -7.13 -7.66 5.91
C GLY A 67 -8.03 -6.92 4.94
N SER A 68 -8.23 -5.61 5.20
CA SER A 68 -9.10 -4.75 4.40
C SER A 68 -8.74 -4.73 2.92
N GLY A 69 -9.76 -4.63 2.07
CA GLY A 69 -9.63 -4.46 0.63
C GLY A 69 -8.97 -3.15 0.20
N LEU A 70 -8.91 -2.15 1.10
CA LEU A 70 -8.25 -0.87 0.87
C LEU A 70 -6.71 -0.96 0.93
N ASN A 71 -6.19 -1.96 1.63
CA ASN A 71 -4.75 -2.11 1.82
C ASN A 71 -4.11 -2.97 0.72
N GLY A 72 -3.39 -2.34 -0.21
CA GLY A 72 -2.59 -3.03 -1.24
C GLY A 72 -1.28 -3.65 -0.75
N LYS A 73 -0.90 -3.45 0.53
CA LYS A 73 0.40 -3.92 1.06
C LYS A 73 0.37 -5.35 1.62
N LYS A 74 -0.69 -6.11 1.37
CA LYS A 74 -0.85 -7.49 1.84
C LYS A 74 0.22 -8.41 1.23
N PRO A 75 0.81 -9.32 2.02
CA PRO A 75 1.91 -10.18 1.56
C PRO A 75 1.51 -11.13 0.42
N GLY A 76 0.32 -11.74 0.51
CA GLY A 76 -0.19 -12.62 -0.54
C GLY A 76 -0.46 -11.89 -1.83
N LEU A 77 -1.10 -10.71 -1.78
CA LEU A 77 -1.32 -9.89 -2.96
C LEU A 77 0.00 -9.46 -3.62
N LYS A 78 1.00 -9.07 -2.82
CA LYS A 78 2.33 -8.74 -3.33
C LYS A 78 2.98 -9.94 -4.01
N SER A 79 2.89 -11.12 -3.40
CA SER A 79 3.40 -12.36 -3.98
C SER A 79 2.73 -12.67 -5.31
N LEU A 80 1.40 -12.55 -5.37
CA LEU A 80 0.63 -12.73 -6.61
C LEU A 80 1.10 -11.77 -7.71
N LEU A 81 1.19 -10.46 -7.40
CA LEU A 81 1.62 -9.45 -8.37
C LEU A 81 3.07 -9.67 -8.82
N THR A 82 3.96 -10.05 -7.90
CA THR A 82 5.35 -10.38 -8.24
C THR A 82 5.41 -11.56 -9.18
N LYS A 83 4.72 -12.67 -8.88
CA LYS A 83 4.65 -13.84 -9.76
C LYS A 83 4.05 -13.50 -11.13
N LEU A 84 3.05 -12.60 -11.15
CA LEU A 84 2.42 -12.14 -12.39
C LEU A 84 3.42 -11.37 -13.26
N LEU A 85 4.15 -10.41 -12.69
CA LEU A 85 5.16 -9.59 -13.38
C LEU A 85 6.31 -10.46 -13.95
N PHE A 86 6.72 -11.48 -13.21
CA PHE A 86 7.73 -12.43 -13.69
C PHE A 86 7.20 -13.49 -14.64
N GLY A 87 5.97 -13.36 -15.13
CA GLY A 87 5.39 -14.28 -16.12
C GLY A 87 5.15 -15.72 -15.61
N LYS A 88 5.18 -15.94 -14.29
CA LYS A 88 5.00 -17.26 -13.67
C LYS A 88 3.53 -17.68 -13.55
N ILE A 89 2.59 -16.79 -13.89
CA ILE A 89 1.15 -17.02 -13.78
C ILE A 89 0.56 -17.15 -15.18
N ALA A 90 -0.12 -18.26 -15.44
CA ALA A 90 -0.92 -18.44 -16.64
C ALA A 90 -2.22 -17.65 -16.54
N ARG A 91 -2.86 -17.70 -15.37
CA ARG A 91 -4.13 -17.02 -15.12
C ARG A 91 -4.33 -16.77 -13.62
N PRO A 92 -4.45 -15.51 -13.18
CA PRO A 92 -4.95 -15.22 -11.84
C PRO A 92 -6.47 -15.43 -11.78
N VAL A 93 -6.96 -16.07 -10.72
CA VAL A 93 -8.38 -16.38 -10.50
C VAL A 93 -8.83 -15.83 -9.15
N VAL A 94 -9.99 -15.18 -9.13
CA VAL A 94 -10.63 -14.68 -7.90
C VAL A 94 -12.10 -15.06 -7.87
N THR A 95 -12.66 -15.17 -6.68
CA THR A 95 -14.10 -15.41 -6.53
C THR A 95 -14.93 -14.19 -6.91
N HIS A 96 -14.44 -12.99 -6.57
CA HIS A 96 -15.07 -11.72 -6.84
C HIS A 96 -14.01 -10.62 -6.97
N GLU A 97 -14.31 -9.52 -7.68
CA GLU A 97 -13.36 -8.41 -7.92
C GLU A 97 -12.82 -7.78 -6.62
N ASP A 98 -13.72 -7.55 -5.66
CA ASP A 98 -13.41 -6.94 -4.38
C ASP A 98 -12.45 -7.76 -3.51
N ARG A 99 -12.24 -9.05 -3.84
CA ARG A 99 -11.27 -9.90 -3.15
C ARG A 99 -9.83 -9.48 -3.45
N LEU A 100 -9.55 -8.96 -4.64
CA LEU A 100 -8.23 -8.41 -4.97
C LEU A 100 -7.97 -7.09 -4.24
N LEU A 101 -8.69 -6.08 -4.64
CA LEU A 101 -8.65 -4.72 -4.08
C LEU A 101 -10.05 -4.12 -4.15
N ARG A 102 -10.39 -3.28 -3.22
CA ARG A 102 -11.64 -2.53 -3.24
C ARG A 102 -11.63 -1.47 -4.35
N PHE A 103 -10.46 -0.87 -4.58
CA PHE A 103 -10.20 0.12 -5.62
C PHE A 103 -8.95 -0.26 -6.41
N GLY A 104 -8.97 0.02 -7.69
CA GLY A 104 -7.80 -0.21 -8.56
C GLY A 104 -7.72 -1.60 -9.20
N VAL A 105 -8.82 -2.35 -9.25
CA VAL A 105 -8.86 -3.65 -9.96
C VAL A 105 -8.55 -3.47 -11.45
N ASP A 106 -8.96 -2.34 -12.04
CA ASP A 106 -8.64 -2.03 -13.44
C ASP A 106 -7.13 -1.92 -13.70
N LEU A 107 -6.37 -1.40 -12.73
CA LEU A 107 -4.90 -1.40 -12.83
C LEU A 107 -4.36 -2.84 -12.89
N ILE A 108 -4.90 -3.75 -12.09
CA ILE A 108 -4.50 -5.16 -12.13
C ILE A 108 -4.90 -5.81 -13.46
N ARG A 109 -6.06 -5.48 -14.00
CA ARG A 109 -6.49 -5.93 -15.34
C ARG A 109 -5.54 -5.45 -16.42
N GLN A 110 -5.14 -4.17 -16.38
CA GLN A 110 -4.16 -3.64 -17.33
C GLN A 110 -2.80 -4.35 -17.20
N LEU A 111 -2.36 -4.60 -15.97
CA LEU A 111 -1.14 -5.35 -15.71
C LEU A 111 -1.23 -6.77 -16.27
N CYS A 112 -2.35 -7.46 -16.09
CA CYS A 112 -2.59 -8.79 -16.67
C CYS A 112 -2.48 -8.74 -18.19
N ARG A 113 -3.10 -7.76 -18.84
CA ARG A 113 -3.01 -7.57 -20.30
C ARG A 113 -1.57 -7.34 -20.76
N PHE A 114 -0.81 -6.52 -20.02
CA PHE A 114 0.60 -6.27 -20.32
C PHE A 114 1.45 -7.54 -20.33
N VAL A 115 1.23 -8.44 -19.35
CA VAL A 115 1.94 -9.73 -19.27
C VAL A 115 1.26 -10.84 -20.07
N LYS A 116 0.30 -10.52 -20.96
CA LYS A 116 -0.44 -11.46 -21.81
C LYS A 116 -1.16 -12.56 -21.02
N THR A 117 -1.77 -12.18 -19.91
CA THR A 117 -2.63 -13.06 -19.11
C THR A 117 -3.99 -12.42 -18.89
N GLU A 118 -4.98 -13.18 -18.45
CA GLU A 118 -6.34 -12.69 -18.20
C GLU A 118 -6.76 -13.00 -16.77
N LEU A 119 -7.28 -11.97 -16.08
CA LEU A 119 -7.88 -12.12 -14.76
C LEU A 119 -9.25 -12.81 -14.89
N LYS A 120 -9.38 -14.01 -14.34
CA LYS A 120 -10.65 -14.75 -14.30
C LYS A 120 -11.38 -14.50 -12.98
N MET A 121 -12.65 -14.15 -13.09
CA MET A 121 -13.58 -14.06 -11.97
C MET A 121 -14.59 -15.17 -12.02
N LEU A 122 -14.87 -15.80 -10.87
CA LEU A 122 -15.83 -16.92 -10.81
C LEU A 122 -17.28 -16.42 -10.75
N MET A 123 -17.51 -15.08 -10.60
CA MET A 123 -18.84 -14.46 -10.61
C MET A 123 -19.84 -15.15 -9.65
N LEU A 124 -19.38 -15.56 -8.49
CA LEU A 124 -20.25 -16.19 -7.50
C LEU A 124 -21.14 -15.13 -6.83
N PRO A 125 -22.36 -15.49 -6.42
CA PRO A 125 -23.24 -14.56 -5.73
C PRO A 125 -22.51 -13.97 -4.50
N PRO A 126 -22.67 -12.66 -4.23
CA PRO A 126 -22.02 -12.01 -3.10
C PRO A 126 -22.49 -12.67 -1.81
N GLU A 127 -21.55 -12.99 -0.94
CA GLU A 127 -21.87 -13.50 0.39
C GLU A 127 -22.43 -12.35 1.25
N LYS A 128 -23.33 -12.64 2.20
CA LYS A 128 -23.98 -11.64 3.09
C LYS A 128 -23.02 -10.70 3.81
N THR A 129 -21.77 -11.09 3.97
CA THR A 129 -20.70 -10.30 4.62
C THR A 129 -20.11 -9.19 3.74
N PHE A 130 -20.47 -9.13 2.45
CA PHE A 130 -19.91 -8.14 1.52
C PHE A 130 -20.28 -6.70 1.91
N GLU A 131 -21.53 -6.46 2.22
CA GLU A 131 -22.05 -5.13 2.61
C GLU A 131 -21.46 -4.68 3.96
N GLU A 132 -21.35 -5.61 4.91
CA GLU A 132 -20.72 -5.36 6.22
C GLU A 132 -19.23 -5.02 6.08
N GLU A 133 -18.49 -5.76 5.24
CA GLU A 133 -17.10 -5.46 4.93
C GLU A 133 -16.94 -4.08 4.27
N LEU A 134 -17.81 -3.75 3.33
CA LEU A 134 -17.81 -2.45 2.67
C LEU A 134 -18.07 -1.32 3.66
N ALA A 135 -19.09 -1.45 4.50
CA ALA A 135 -19.40 -0.47 5.54
C ALA A 135 -18.20 -0.26 6.49
N LYS A 136 -17.58 -1.35 6.95
CA LYS A 136 -16.39 -1.31 7.81
C LYS A 136 -15.20 -0.64 7.15
N ASP A 137 -14.98 -0.90 5.86
CA ASP A 137 -13.93 -0.27 5.07
C ASP A 137 -14.16 1.24 4.94
N VAL A 138 -15.41 1.68 4.67
CA VAL A 138 -15.78 3.09 4.58
C VAL A 138 -15.59 3.80 5.94
N ILE A 139 -16.05 3.20 7.04
CA ILE A 139 -15.86 3.75 8.39
C ILE A 139 -14.35 3.92 8.70
N THR A 140 -13.54 2.92 8.36
CA THR A 140 -12.09 2.96 8.56
C THR A 140 -11.46 4.11 7.75
N LEU A 141 -11.85 4.28 6.49
CA LEU A 141 -11.38 5.36 5.63
C LEU A 141 -11.75 6.73 6.21
N MET A 142 -13.00 6.90 6.63
CA MET A 142 -13.51 8.15 7.24
C MET A 142 -12.77 8.46 8.54
N THR A 143 -12.53 7.47 9.38
CA THR A 143 -11.79 7.63 10.64
C THR A 143 -10.36 8.12 10.39
N VAL A 144 -9.64 7.51 9.44
CA VAL A 144 -8.28 7.94 9.07
C VAL A 144 -8.30 9.35 8.47
N PHE A 145 -9.29 9.66 7.65
CA PHE A 145 -9.44 10.99 7.05
C PHE A 145 -9.70 12.07 8.13
N CYS A 146 -10.65 11.83 9.03
CA CYS A 146 -10.94 12.71 10.16
C CYS A 146 -9.71 12.91 11.06
N ALA A 147 -9.03 11.84 11.43
CA ALA A 147 -7.81 11.92 12.25
C ALA A 147 -6.73 12.80 11.60
N ARG A 148 -6.54 12.69 10.29
CA ARG A 148 -5.59 13.55 9.54
C ARG A 148 -6.02 15.01 9.48
N LEU A 149 -7.30 15.29 9.29
CA LEU A 149 -7.83 16.65 9.28
C LEU A 149 -7.67 17.32 10.65
N TYR A 150 -8.08 16.64 11.73
CA TYR A 150 -7.97 17.17 13.09
C TYR A 150 -6.51 17.28 13.53
N GLY A 151 -5.66 16.33 13.20
CA GLY A 151 -4.23 16.40 13.49
C GLY A 151 -3.52 17.56 12.80
N ARG A 152 -3.94 17.97 11.60
CA ARG A 152 -3.44 19.19 10.93
C ARG A 152 -3.87 20.45 11.63
N ARG A 153 -5.14 20.54 12.08
CA ARG A 153 -5.69 21.70 12.81
C ARG A 153 -5.00 21.88 14.15
N SER A 154 -4.81 20.80 14.91
CA SER A 154 -4.14 20.85 16.21
C SER A 154 -2.67 21.29 16.10
N ARG A 155 -1.92 20.84 15.09
CA ARG A 155 -0.54 21.32 14.87
C ARG A 155 -0.48 22.80 14.51
N LYS A 156 -1.43 23.27 13.68
CA LYS A 156 -1.49 24.68 13.28
C LYS A 156 -1.90 25.60 14.45
N ALA A 157 -2.76 25.13 15.35
CA ALA A 157 -3.12 25.84 16.57
C ALA A 157 -1.92 25.93 17.53
N LYS A 158 -1.21 24.80 17.78
CA LYS A 158 0.00 24.79 18.63
C LYS A 158 1.14 25.65 18.09
N SER A 159 1.31 25.74 16.76
CA SER A 159 2.33 26.62 16.19
C SER A 159 1.98 28.11 16.31
N ARG A 160 0.70 28.47 16.34
CA ARG A 160 0.24 29.85 16.57
C ARG A 160 0.44 30.28 18.01
N THR A 161 0.01 29.47 18.99
CA THR A 161 0.23 29.76 20.41
C THR A 161 1.72 29.85 20.76
N ALA A 162 2.56 28.97 20.25
CA ALA A 162 4.01 29.04 20.46
C ALA A 162 4.67 30.27 19.79
N SER A 163 4.06 30.83 18.75
CA SER A 163 4.54 32.08 18.12
C SER A 163 4.09 33.29 18.92
N GLU A 164 2.89 33.29 19.49
CA GLU A 164 2.34 34.35 20.33
C GLU A 164 3.06 34.45 21.68
N GLU A 165 3.38 33.30 22.32
CA GLU A 165 4.21 33.29 23.56
C GLU A 165 5.64 33.82 23.33
N LYS A 166 6.23 33.58 22.17
CA LYS A 166 7.57 34.11 21.84
C LYS A 166 7.55 35.62 21.56
N LEU A 167 6.45 36.18 21.04
CA LEU A 167 6.29 37.62 20.87
C LEU A 167 6.03 38.33 22.22
N GLY A 168 5.17 37.74 23.09
CA GLY A 168 4.88 38.31 24.42
C GLY A 168 6.13 38.43 25.31
N ASN A 169 6.96 37.38 25.35
CA ASN A 169 8.21 37.39 26.12
C ASN A 169 9.29 38.37 25.59
N SER A 170 9.23 38.78 24.32
CA SER A 170 10.16 39.75 23.77
C SER A 170 9.79 41.20 24.12
N ASP A 171 8.53 41.48 24.38
CA ASP A 171 8.04 42.81 24.78
C ASP A 171 8.19 43.07 26.29
N GLU A 172 8.01 42.06 27.15
CA GLU A 172 8.29 42.17 28.59
C GLU A 172 9.78 42.38 28.88
N ASN A 173 10.67 41.73 28.18
CA ASN A 173 12.13 41.85 28.37
C ASN A 173 12.65 43.24 27.87
N LYS A 174 11.91 43.94 27.01
CA LYS A 174 12.21 45.33 26.56
C LYS A 174 11.74 46.37 27.53
N LEU A 175 10.69 46.10 28.31
CA LEU A 175 10.19 47.02 29.33
C LEU A 175 11.06 47.01 30.59
N GLU A 176 11.57 45.86 31.02
CA GLU A 176 12.48 45.76 32.18
C GLU A 176 13.86 46.35 31.89
N SER A 177 14.37 46.31 30.69
CA SER A 177 15.68 46.91 30.34
C SER A 177 15.63 48.47 30.30
N ASN A 178 14.47 49.07 30.10
CA ASN A 178 14.30 50.53 30.10
C ASN A 178 14.05 51.15 31.50
N THR A 179 13.63 50.34 32.49
CA THR A 179 13.43 50.85 33.87
C THR A 179 14.73 50.86 34.68
N VAL A 180 15.73 50.09 34.34
CA VAL A 180 17.02 50.03 35.04
C VAL A 180 17.97 51.18 34.63
N SER A 181 17.77 51.78 33.45
CA SER A 181 18.65 52.90 32.97
C SER A 181 18.24 54.30 33.43
N ASN A 182 17.06 54.49 34.06
CA ASN A 182 16.61 55.80 34.52
C ASN A 182 16.73 56.02 36.03
N GLY A 183 17.35 55.12 36.79
CA GLY A 183 17.45 55.18 38.26
C GLY A 183 18.76 55.73 38.85
N LEU A 184 19.69 56.22 38.04
CA LEU A 184 21.00 56.68 38.55
C LEU A 184 21.31 58.11 38.09
N CYS A 185 20.49 59.07 38.50
CA CYS A 185 20.94 60.47 38.46
C CYS A 185 20.11 61.36 39.37
N SER A 186 20.30 61.28 40.70
CA SER A 186 20.04 62.37 41.63
C SER A 186 20.41 61.97 43.06
N THR A 187 21.71 62.15 43.43
CA THR A 187 22.08 62.51 44.81
C THR A 187 23.53 62.96 44.84
N ILE A 188 23.78 64.24 44.59
CA ILE A 188 24.87 65.01 45.19
C ILE A 188 24.39 66.48 45.28
N ARG A 189 23.90 66.92 46.45
CA ARG A 189 24.24 68.11 47.20
C ARG A 189 23.42 68.15 48.49
#